data_4e9b710cbbd7594611d35ade4de23d8d
#
_entry.id   4e9b710cbbd7594611d35ade4de23d8d
#
_cell.length_a   1.000
_cell.length_b   1.000
_cell.length_c   1.000
_cell.angle_alpha   90.00
_cell.angle_beta   90.00
_cell.angle_gamma   90.00
#
_symmetry.space_group_name_H-M   'P 1'
#
loop_
_entity.id
_entity.type
_entity.pdbx_description
1 polymer ?
#
loop_
_entity_poly.entity_id
_entity_poly.type
_entity_poly.pdbx_seq_one_letter_code
_entity_poly.pdbx_strand_id
1 'polypeptide(L)'
;MHTAAKVLLIIGAIASVIGIAGMALGAGQVDDLEDSWNTFEYEDATNGTIMIEDLDGKGDVGLTFWVKGVYEDVDGDDIWDVCQNTEVTITESPEVNNSWEWAEVLDGNFYNEVQANQECDANDKNTNYDRDGKGLVKIGRACWGCYTGNVSFESNQSVWVTYDEKVGEELGEDIGILILGFVGGFGSICCGILLLIIGGIMALTMKDNKQEVMYSPPAGNQMMMVNNPTTTHMSSPQFEEPNQYEMNAPATTRMSQPSFEKPPQGGL
;
A
#
# COMPACT_ATOMS: atom_id res chain seq x y z
N MET A 1 -0.84 4.51 -43.57
CA MET A 1 -1.26 4.03 -42.21
C MET A 1 -1.98 5.18 -41.53
N HIS A 2 -3.24 4.98 -41.15
CA HIS A 2 -4.10 6.02 -40.59
C HIS A 2 -3.51 6.57 -39.26
N THR A 3 -3.58 7.88 -39.04
CA THR A 3 -3.00 8.55 -37.87
C THR A 3 -3.51 7.96 -36.55
N ALA A 4 -4.81 7.62 -36.47
CA ALA A 4 -5.39 6.99 -35.31
C ALA A 4 -4.75 5.61 -34.95
N ALA A 5 -4.45 4.80 -35.99
CA ALA A 5 -3.78 3.52 -35.77
C ALA A 5 -2.34 3.67 -35.21
N LYS A 6 -1.61 4.70 -35.68
CA LYS A 6 -0.27 4.99 -35.12
C LYS A 6 -0.33 5.41 -33.67
N VAL A 7 -1.30 6.26 -33.31
CA VAL A 7 -1.48 6.73 -31.92
C VAL A 7 -1.82 5.56 -31.01
N LEU A 8 -2.76 4.69 -31.39
CA LEU A 8 -3.12 3.50 -30.60
C LEU A 8 -1.95 2.54 -30.41
N LEU A 9 -1.15 2.30 -31.46
CA LEU A 9 0.04 1.45 -31.35
C LEU A 9 1.10 2.04 -30.40
N ILE A 10 1.32 3.35 -30.45
CA ILE A 10 2.28 4.02 -29.56
C ILE A 10 1.79 3.96 -28.11
N ILE A 11 0.52 4.28 -27.85
CA ILE A 11 -0.05 4.25 -26.50
C ILE A 11 -0.04 2.82 -25.96
N GLY A 12 -0.43 1.83 -26.77
CA GLY A 12 -0.41 0.42 -26.39
C GLY A 12 0.99 -0.07 -26.06
N ALA A 13 2.01 0.31 -26.82
CA ALA A 13 3.39 -0.02 -26.54
C ALA A 13 3.89 0.61 -25.24
N ILE A 14 3.61 1.89 -25.01
CA ILE A 14 3.99 2.60 -23.78
C ILE A 14 3.32 1.94 -22.56
N ALA A 15 2.01 1.68 -22.64
CA ALA A 15 1.26 1.04 -21.56
C ALA A 15 1.83 -0.36 -21.22
N SER A 16 2.18 -1.15 -22.25
CA SER A 16 2.79 -2.46 -22.02
C SER A 16 4.16 -2.38 -21.35
N VAL A 17 5.01 -1.42 -21.72
CA VAL A 17 6.33 -1.20 -21.11
C VAL A 17 6.19 -0.75 -19.65
N ILE A 18 5.27 0.16 -19.36
CA ILE A 18 4.97 0.60 -17.99
C ILE A 18 4.47 -0.58 -17.15
N GLY A 19 3.59 -1.42 -17.71
CA GLY A 19 3.07 -2.59 -17.04
C GLY A 19 4.14 -3.63 -16.71
N ILE A 20 5.08 -3.89 -17.62
CA ILE A 20 6.22 -4.80 -17.38
C ILE A 20 7.13 -4.23 -16.28
N ALA A 21 7.42 -2.93 -16.30
CA ALA A 21 8.21 -2.29 -15.26
C ALA A 21 7.51 -2.37 -13.88
N GLY A 22 6.20 -2.14 -13.82
CA GLY A 22 5.41 -2.27 -12.60
C GLY A 22 5.43 -3.70 -12.04
N MET A 23 5.28 -4.72 -12.89
CA MET A 23 5.38 -6.13 -12.46
C MET A 23 6.78 -6.48 -11.95
N ALA A 24 7.82 -5.96 -12.58
CA ALA A 24 9.20 -6.22 -12.12
C ALA A 24 9.48 -5.60 -10.74
N LEU A 25 8.94 -4.39 -10.47
CA LEU A 25 9.01 -3.77 -9.16
C LEU A 25 8.21 -4.57 -8.11
N GLY A 26 6.97 -4.99 -8.43
CA GLY A 26 6.16 -5.80 -7.53
C GLY A 26 6.79 -7.16 -7.23
N ALA A 27 7.47 -7.78 -8.20
CA ALA A 27 8.16 -9.06 -7.97
C ALA A 27 9.38 -8.93 -7.06
N GLY A 28 10.07 -7.76 -7.07
CA GLY A 28 11.19 -7.50 -6.16
C GLY A 28 10.79 -7.35 -4.70
N GLN A 29 9.53 -7.03 -4.41
CA GLN A 29 9.03 -6.86 -3.04
C GLN A 29 8.71 -8.19 -2.32
N VAL A 30 8.77 -9.32 -3.01
CA VAL A 30 8.49 -10.63 -2.37
C VAL A 30 9.57 -10.99 -1.37
N ASP A 31 10.83 -10.71 -1.68
CA ASP A 31 11.94 -10.96 -0.78
C ASP A 31 11.90 -9.99 0.42
N ASP A 32 11.56 -8.71 0.18
CA ASP A 32 11.41 -7.69 1.23
C ASP A 32 10.26 -8.07 2.21
N LEU A 33 9.17 -8.63 1.68
CA LEU A 33 8.03 -9.10 2.49
C LEU A 33 8.43 -10.25 3.44
N GLU A 34 9.29 -11.17 3.01
CA GLU A 34 9.82 -12.24 3.86
C GLU A 34 10.74 -11.68 4.94
N ASP A 35 11.55 -10.67 4.61
CA ASP A 35 12.43 -10.02 5.57
C ASP A 35 11.61 -9.24 6.62
N SER A 36 10.62 -8.44 6.22
CA SER A 36 9.74 -7.70 7.13
C SER A 36 8.96 -8.63 8.06
N TRP A 37 8.45 -9.74 7.53
CA TRP A 37 7.78 -10.77 8.35
C TRP A 37 8.71 -11.36 9.42
N ASN A 38 10.00 -11.45 9.15
CA ASN A 38 11.02 -12.04 10.01
C ASN A 38 11.80 -11.02 10.86
N THR A 39 11.33 -9.78 10.96
CA THR A 39 11.93 -8.76 11.82
C THR A 39 11.62 -9.05 13.29
N PHE A 40 12.66 -9.07 14.12
CA PHE A 40 12.56 -9.25 15.57
C PHE A 40 13.16 -8.04 16.27
N GLU A 41 12.53 -7.58 17.34
CA GLU A 41 13.13 -6.60 18.25
C GLU A 41 14.23 -7.23 19.11
N TYR A 42 14.06 -8.51 19.45
CA TYR A 42 15.06 -9.31 20.13
C TYR A 42 15.18 -10.71 19.51
N GLU A 43 16.39 -11.15 19.30
CA GLU A 43 16.72 -12.50 18.88
C GLU A 43 17.60 -13.18 19.93
N ASP A 44 17.26 -14.43 20.29
CA ASP A 44 18.05 -15.27 21.23
C ASP A 44 18.33 -14.58 22.58
N ALA A 45 17.33 -13.85 23.09
CA ALA A 45 17.47 -13.05 24.30
C ALA A 45 16.72 -13.66 25.49
N THR A 46 17.26 -13.48 26.70
CA THR A 46 16.59 -13.86 27.95
C THR A 46 16.01 -12.67 28.70
N ASN A 47 16.25 -11.47 28.26
CA ASN A 47 15.68 -10.24 28.81
C ASN A 47 15.77 -9.12 27.75
N GLY A 48 14.93 -8.11 27.89
CA GLY A 48 14.96 -6.95 27.01
C GLY A 48 13.94 -5.89 27.41
N THR A 49 14.06 -4.73 26.78
CA THR A 49 13.09 -3.63 26.92
C THR A 49 12.73 -3.11 25.54
N ILE A 50 11.45 -3.05 25.23
CA ILE A 50 10.89 -2.59 23.97
C ILE A 50 10.00 -1.38 24.25
N MET A 51 10.15 -0.33 23.46
CA MET A 51 9.28 0.84 23.52
C MET A 51 8.05 0.59 22.64
N ILE A 52 6.88 0.56 23.25
CA ILE A 52 5.60 0.57 22.53
C ILE A 52 5.29 2.01 22.11
N GLU A 53 4.88 2.22 20.87
CA GLU A 53 4.55 3.51 20.29
C GLU A 53 3.09 3.54 19.81
N ASP A 54 2.15 3.65 20.75
CA ASP A 54 0.72 3.81 20.43
C ASP A 54 0.48 5.22 19.86
N LEU A 55 0.51 5.33 18.54
CA LEU A 55 0.41 6.61 17.82
C LEU A 55 -1.01 7.18 17.79
N ASP A 56 -2.03 6.34 17.89
CA ASP A 56 -3.43 6.75 17.78
C ASP A 56 -4.16 6.86 19.12
N GLY A 57 -3.49 6.49 20.22
CA GLY A 57 -4.00 6.55 21.57
C GLY A 57 -5.11 5.54 21.87
N LYS A 58 -5.19 4.47 21.07
CA LYS A 58 -6.22 3.43 21.26
C LYS A 58 -5.71 2.16 21.91
N GLY A 59 -4.42 2.07 22.14
CA GLY A 59 -3.73 0.89 22.61
C GLY A 59 -3.19 0.04 21.46
N ASP A 60 -2.08 -0.62 21.73
CA ASP A 60 -1.28 -1.38 20.80
C ASP A 60 -1.58 -2.89 20.89
N VAL A 61 -1.37 -3.62 19.80
CA VAL A 61 -1.52 -5.07 19.75
C VAL A 61 -0.40 -5.80 20.51
N GLY A 62 0.69 -5.13 20.85
CA GLY A 62 1.74 -5.58 21.73
C GLY A 62 2.80 -6.46 21.09
N LEU A 63 3.34 -7.36 21.90
CA LEU A 63 4.49 -8.19 21.58
C LEU A 63 4.11 -9.66 21.45
N THR A 64 4.73 -10.34 20.48
CA THR A 64 4.64 -11.82 20.35
C THR A 64 5.97 -12.46 20.66
N PHE A 65 5.92 -13.55 21.43
CA PHE A 65 7.07 -14.32 21.89
C PHE A 65 7.15 -15.66 21.18
N TRP A 66 8.35 -15.96 20.71
CA TRP A 66 8.70 -17.18 19.98
C TRP A 66 9.89 -17.86 20.65
N VAL A 67 9.94 -19.18 20.55
CA VAL A 67 11.10 -19.97 21.03
C VAL A 67 11.50 -20.99 19.98
N LYS A 68 12.75 -21.45 20.02
CA LYS A 68 13.17 -22.61 19.22
C LYS A 68 12.56 -23.88 19.80
N GLY A 69 11.90 -24.65 18.94
CA GLY A 69 11.28 -25.88 19.39
C GLY A 69 10.25 -26.42 18.40
N VAL A 70 9.48 -27.35 18.90
CA VAL A 70 8.36 -27.97 18.20
C VAL A 70 7.20 -28.12 19.19
N TYR A 71 5.97 -28.19 18.67
CA TYR A 71 4.79 -28.47 19.48
C TYR A 71 4.72 -29.98 19.74
N GLU A 72 5.20 -30.42 20.89
CA GLU A 72 5.15 -31.79 21.37
C GLU A 72 4.60 -31.76 22.81
N ASP A 73 3.79 -32.76 23.16
CA ASP A 73 3.28 -33.06 24.51
C ASP A 73 3.77 -34.45 24.86
N VAL A 74 4.94 -34.52 25.52
CA VAL A 74 5.64 -35.79 25.82
C VAL A 74 5.10 -36.39 27.10
N ASP A 75 4.69 -35.57 28.06
CA ASP A 75 4.19 -36.03 29.35
C ASP A 75 2.67 -36.29 29.38
N GLY A 76 1.95 -35.85 28.36
CA GLY A 76 0.54 -36.12 28.14
C GLY A 76 -0.38 -35.33 29.07
N ASP A 77 0.01 -34.10 29.40
CA ASP A 77 -0.77 -33.21 30.28
C ASP A 77 -1.68 -32.25 29.50
N ASP A 78 -1.79 -32.44 28.17
CA ASP A 78 -2.60 -31.64 27.24
C ASP A 78 -2.08 -30.20 27.00
N ILE A 79 -0.84 -29.89 27.44
CA ILE A 79 -0.16 -28.62 27.20
C ILE A 79 1.10 -28.87 26.36
N TRP A 80 1.38 -28.02 25.36
CA TRP A 80 2.62 -28.16 24.63
C TRP A 80 3.84 -27.92 25.56
N ASP A 81 4.76 -28.88 25.62
CA ASP A 81 5.98 -28.83 26.46
C ASP A 81 6.76 -27.51 26.26
N VAL A 82 6.79 -27.00 25.05
CA VAL A 82 7.49 -25.75 24.72
C VAL A 82 6.90 -24.55 25.45
N CYS A 83 5.60 -24.50 25.64
CA CYS A 83 4.93 -23.45 26.40
C CYS A 83 5.10 -23.67 27.91
N GLN A 84 4.96 -24.91 28.37
CA GLN A 84 5.08 -25.26 29.77
C GLN A 84 6.51 -25.00 30.33
N ASN A 85 7.53 -25.27 29.48
CA ASN A 85 8.92 -25.12 29.86
C ASN A 85 9.46 -23.68 29.69
N THR A 86 8.69 -22.78 29.08
CA THR A 86 9.10 -21.39 28.89
C THR A 86 8.32 -20.45 29.80
N GLU A 87 9.04 -19.86 30.73
CA GLU A 87 8.50 -18.83 31.64
C GLU A 87 8.95 -17.46 31.15
N VAL A 88 7.99 -16.60 30.80
CA VAL A 88 8.21 -15.19 30.46
C VAL A 88 7.54 -14.33 31.51
N THR A 89 8.29 -13.42 32.12
CA THR A 89 7.80 -12.47 33.11
C THR A 89 7.94 -11.06 32.57
N ILE A 90 6.85 -10.29 32.56
CA ILE A 90 6.89 -8.86 32.23
C ILE A 90 7.22 -8.12 33.54
N THR A 91 8.37 -7.43 33.56
CA THR A 91 8.88 -6.72 34.74
C THR A 91 8.49 -5.24 34.76
N GLU A 92 8.13 -4.69 33.60
CA GLU A 92 7.62 -3.34 33.42
C GLU A 92 6.66 -3.34 32.24
N SER A 93 5.49 -2.70 32.38
CA SER A 93 4.53 -2.48 31.29
C SER A 93 3.88 -1.12 31.43
N PRO A 94 3.48 -0.46 30.32
CA PRO A 94 2.66 0.75 30.35
C PRO A 94 1.23 0.44 30.81
N GLU A 95 0.45 1.51 31.05
CA GLU A 95 -0.99 1.37 31.28
C GLU A 95 -1.66 0.74 30.05
N VAL A 96 -2.73 -0.02 30.25
CA VAL A 96 -3.50 -0.68 29.20
C VAL A 96 -4.83 0.05 28.93
N ASN A 97 -5.32 -0.04 27.70
CA ASN A 97 -6.63 0.44 27.33
C ASN A 97 -7.71 -0.56 27.75
N ASN A 98 -8.35 -0.31 28.88
CA ASN A 98 -9.39 -1.17 29.44
C ASN A 98 -10.67 -1.27 28.58
N SER A 99 -10.76 -0.58 27.46
CA SER A 99 -11.85 -0.77 26.50
C SER A 99 -11.64 -1.97 25.57
N TRP A 100 -10.42 -2.51 25.51
CA TRP A 100 -10.12 -3.73 24.79
C TRP A 100 -10.55 -4.95 25.60
N GLU A 101 -11.12 -5.92 24.93
CA GLU A 101 -11.51 -7.18 25.57
C GLU A 101 -10.27 -7.85 26.17
N TRP A 102 -10.36 -8.28 27.42
CA TRP A 102 -9.29 -8.94 28.21
C TRP A 102 -8.13 -8.03 28.65
N ALA A 103 -7.96 -6.81 28.14
CA ALA A 103 -6.82 -5.95 28.50
C ALA A 103 -6.72 -5.68 30.01
N GLU A 104 -7.85 -5.41 30.68
CA GLU A 104 -7.90 -5.21 32.14
C GLU A 104 -7.45 -6.47 32.93
N VAL A 105 -7.75 -7.66 32.42
CA VAL A 105 -7.40 -8.93 33.09
C VAL A 105 -5.94 -9.29 32.86
N LEU A 106 -5.45 -9.05 31.66
CA LEU A 106 -4.07 -9.33 31.26
C LEU A 106 -3.09 -8.30 31.83
N ASP A 107 -3.53 -7.06 32.02
CA ASP A 107 -2.78 -5.96 32.65
C ASP A 107 -1.35 -5.81 32.11
N GLY A 108 -1.19 -5.95 30.77
CA GLY A 108 0.10 -5.90 30.09
C GLY A 108 1.00 -7.11 30.30
N ASN A 109 0.61 -8.08 31.12
CA ASN A 109 1.39 -9.28 31.41
C ASN A 109 1.49 -10.24 30.21
N PHE A 110 2.42 -11.18 30.31
CA PHE A 110 2.53 -12.29 29.37
C PHE A 110 1.37 -13.29 29.58
N TYR A 111 0.86 -13.80 28.46
CA TYR A 111 -0.13 -14.87 28.43
C TYR A 111 0.15 -15.82 27.26
N ASN A 112 -0.15 -17.09 27.46
CA ASN A 112 0.02 -18.11 26.44
C ASN A 112 -1.03 -17.92 25.33
N GLU A 113 -0.56 -17.77 24.09
CA GLU A 113 -1.40 -17.71 22.90
C GLU A 113 -0.62 -18.21 21.68
N VAL A 114 -1.06 -19.27 21.04
CA VAL A 114 -0.44 -19.82 19.83
C VAL A 114 -1.14 -19.34 18.55
N GLN A 115 -2.45 -19.22 18.58
CA GLN A 115 -3.27 -18.57 17.54
C GLN A 115 -4.21 -17.58 18.23
N ALA A 116 -4.82 -16.68 17.48
CA ALA A 116 -5.74 -15.70 18.03
C ALA A 116 -6.82 -16.37 18.91
N ASN A 117 -6.84 -16.01 20.20
CA ASN A 117 -7.73 -16.56 21.23
C ASN A 117 -7.59 -18.08 21.46
N GLN A 118 -6.43 -18.66 21.17
CA GLN A 118 -6.15 -20.07 21.42
C GLN A 118 -4.87 -20.22 22.22
N GLU A 119 -4.99 -20.83 23.38
CA GLU A 119 -3.88 -21.11 24.29
C GLU A 119 -2.96 -22.23 23.76
N CYS A 120 -1.91 -22.53 24.49
CA CYS A 120 -0.99 -23.64 24.21
C CYS A 120 -1.61 -25.01 24.59
N ASP A 121 -2.70 -25.37 23.90
CA ASP A 121 -3.46 -26.59 24.19
C ASP A 121 -3.11 -27.67 23.15
N ALA A 122 -2.52 -28.78 23.64
CA ALA A 122 -2.14 -29.91 22.83
C ALA A 122 -3.34 -30.81 22.47
N ASN A 123 -4.36 -30.86 23.33
CA ASN A 123 -5.55 -31.66 23.11
C ASN A 123 -6.37 -31.07 21.90
N ASP A 124 -6.50 -29.76 21.83
CA ASP A 124 -7.13 -29.06 20.71
C ASP A 124 -6.18 -28.91 19.49
N LYS A 125 -4.92 -29.30 19.63
CA LYS A 125 -3.88 -29.21 18.60
C LYS A 125 -3.64 -27.78 18.10
N ASN A 126 -3.72 -26.84 19.02
CA ASN A 126 -3.44 -25.45 18.72
C ASN A 126 -1.96 -25.26 18.40
N THR A 127 -1.64 -24.85 17.19
CA THR A 127 -0.26 -24.69 16.69
C THR A 127 -0.14 -23.45 15.83
N ASN A 128 1.04 -22.85 15.80
CA ASN A 128 1.38 -21.74 14.91
C ASN A 128 2.70 -22.05 14.20
N TYR A 129 2.69 -22.06 12.87
CA TYR A 129 3.82 -22.39 12.02
C TYR A 129 4.34 -21.20 11.21
N ASP A 130 3.93 -19.98 11.54
CA ASP A 130 4.26 -18.77 10.78
C ASP A 130 5.77 -18.55 10.63
N ARG A 131 6.58 -19.04 11.59
CA ARG A 131 8.04 -18.93 11.58
C ARG A 131 8.76 -20.31 11.65
N ASP A 132 8.09 -21.35 11.16
CA ASP A 132 8.63 -22.71 11.12
C ASP A 132 9.92 -22.80 10.30
N GLY A 133 10.04 -22.01 9.22
CA GLY A 133 11.28 -21.91 8.43
C GLY A 133 12.53 -21.49 9.24
N LYS A 134 12.35 -20.82 10.39
CA LYS A 134 13.42 -20.48 11.35
C LYS A 134 13.49 -21.46 12.52
N GLY A 135 12.64 -22.47 12.56
CA GLY A 135 12.49 -23.42 13.69
C GLY A 135 11.94 -22.75 14.93
N LEU A 136 11.13 -21.69 14.77
CA LEU A 136 10.50 -20.95 15.85
C LEU A 136 9.03 -21.31 15.96
N VAL A 137 8.57 -21.47 17.19
CA VAL A 137 7.16 -21.68 17.51
C VAL A 137 6.67 -20.58 18.45
N LYS A 138 5.45 -20.11 18.22
CA LYS A 138 4.82 -19.08 19.05
C LYS A 138 4.41 -19.69 20.39
N ILE A 139 4.69 -18.99 21.50
CA ILE A 139 4.32 -19.43 22.84
C ILE A 139 3.33 -18.50 23.52
N GLY A 140 3.29 -17.23 23.15
CA GLY A 140 2.41 -16.28 23.78
C GLY A 140 2.62 -14.86 23.35
N ARG A 141 1.93 -13.98 24.04
CA ARG A 141 1.94 -12.53 23.80
C ARG A 141 2.03 -11.77 25.13
N ALA A 142 2.36 -10.49 25.04
CA ALA A 142 2.28 -9.54 26.15
C ALA A 142 1.85 -8.17 25.68
N CYS A 143 1.43 -7.34 26.61
CA CYS A 143 1.12 -5.94 26.34
C CYS A 143 -0.07 -5.73 25.37
N TRP A 144 -1.11 -6.54 25.51
CA TRP A 144 -2.35 -6.39 24.76
C TRP A 144 -3.12 -5.13 25.20
N GLY A 145 -3.29 -4.19 24.26
CA GLY A 145 -3.94 -2.91 24.52
C GLY A 145 -3.07 -1.89 25.27
N CYS A 146 -1.76 -2.07 25.34
CA CYS A 146 -0.86 -1.12 25.99
C CYS A 146 -0.85 0.24 25.29
N TYR A 147 -0.79 1.31 26.09
CA TYR A 147 -0.44 2.64 25.61
C TYR A 147 1.07 2.78 25.42
N THR A 148 1.50 3.95 24.89
CA THR A 148 2.92 4.26 24.72
C THR A 148 3.71 4.11 26.02
N GLY A 149 4.81 3.34 25.97
CA GLY A 149 5.72 3.17 27.11
C GLY A 149 6.62 1.95 26.96
N ASN A 150 7.49 1.75 27.94
CA ASN A 150 8.42 0.63 27.94
C ASN A 150 7.75 -0.66 28.41
N VAL A 151 8.04 -1.76 27.70
CA VAL A 151 7.76 -3.12 28.13
C VAL A 151 9.09 -3.82 28.36
N SER A 152 9.35 -4.24 29.60
CA SER A 152 10.54 -5.00 29.97
C SER A 152 10.16 -6.44 30.29
N PHE A 153 10.95 -7.39 29.80
CA PHE A 153 10.70 -8.81 30.02
C PHE A 153 11.96 -9.53 30.52
N GLU A 154 11.72 -10.61 31.21
CA GLU A 154 12.71 -11.64 31.56
C GLU A 154 12.17 -13.02 31.20
N SER A 155 13.06 -13.94 30.78
CA SER A 155 12.69 -15.32 30.44
C SER A 155 13.72 -16.30 30.94
N ASN A 156 13.25 -17.50 31.33
CA ASN A 156 14.10 -18.61 31.80
C ASN A 156 14.92 -19.25 30.66
N GLN A 157 14.59 -18.98 29.41
CA GLN A 157 15.33 -19.43 28.23
C GLN A 157 15.31 -18.37 27.13
N SER A 158 16.09 -18.60 26.06
CA SER A 158 16.17 -17.69 24.93
C SER A 158 14.85 -17.59 24.19
N VAL A 159 14.39 -16.36 23.98
CA VAL A 159 13.19 -16.01 23.22
C VAL A 159 13.53 -15.10 22.05
N TRP A 160 12.69 -15.14 21.04
CA TRP A 160 12.61 -14.18 19.93
C TRP A 160 11.36 -13.35 20.15
N VAL A 161 11.46 -12.03 20.02
CA VAL A 161 10.34 -11.13 20.32
C VAL A 161 10.07 -10.26 19.10
N THR A 162 8.81 -10.25 18.64
CA THR A 162 8.34 -9.33 17.60
C THR A 162 7.44 -8.26 18.19
N TYR A 163 7.53 -7.07 17.63
CA TYR A 163 6.59 -6.01 17.89
C TYR A 163 5.53 -6.00 16.77
N ASP A 164 4.32 -6.46 17.09
CA ASP A 164 3.35 -6.86 16.09
C ASP A 164 2.81 -5.68 15.27
N GLU A 165 2.62 -4.49 15.87
CA GLU A 165 2.17 -3.31 15.15
C GLU A 165 3.21 -2.85 14.13
N LYS A 166 4.48 -2.80 14.51
CA LYS A 166 5.58 -2.45 13.61
C LYS A 166 5.73 -3.43 12.45
N VAL A 167 5.64 -4.73 12.74
CA VAL A 167 5.61 -5.77 11.70
C VAL A 167 4.41 -5.56 10.77
N GLY A 168 3.24 -5.23 11.33
CA GLY A 168 2.02 -4.95 10.57
C GLY A 168 2.13 -3.72 9.67
N GLU A 169 2.76 -2.64 10.14
CA GLU A 169 3.01 -1.43 9.34
C GLU A 169 3.98 -1.70 8.19
N GLU A 170 5.13 -2.32 8.46
CA GLU A 170 6.12 -2.70 7.44
C GLU A 170 5.50 -3.61 6.37
N LEU A 171 4.78 -4.65 6.78
CA LEU A 171 4.05 -5.54 5.87
C LEU A 171 2.99 -4.79 5.06
N GLY A 172 2.29 -3.83 5.67
CA GLY A 172 1.26 -3.03 5.01
C GLY A 172 1.82 -2.21 3.85
N GLU A 173 3.00 -1.60 4.01
CA GLU A 173 3.71 -0.88 2.96
C GLU A 173 4.15 -1.81 1.84
N ASP A 174 4.80 -2.94 2.16
CA ASP A 174 5.30 -3.91 1.19
C ASP A 174 4.17 -4.56 0.39
N ILE A 175 3.08 -4.97 1.05
CA ILE A 175 1.88 -5.50 0.40
C ILE A 175 1.23 -4.44 -0.50
N GLY A 176 1.21 -3.18 -0.08
CA GLY A 176 0.68 -2.07 -0.87
C GLY A 176 1.43 -1.90 -2.20
N ILE A 177 2.76 -1.91 -2.17
CA ILE A 177 3.62 -1.81 -3.35
C ILE A 177 3.47 -3.05 -4.24
N LEU A 178 3.42 -4.24 -3.64
CA LEU A 178 3.23 -5.51 -4.34
C LEU A 178 1.89 -5.53 -5.11
N ILE A 179 0.78 -5.16 -4.45
CA ILE A 179 -0.54 -5.10 -5.09
C ILE A 179 -0.54 -4.07 -6.22
N LEU A 180 -0.01 -2.85 -6.00
CA LEU A 180 0.08 -1.82 -7.03
C LEU A 180 0.93 -2.28 -8.21
N GLY A 181 2.07 -2.92 -7.97
CA GLY A 181 2.96 -3.47 -8.99
C GLY A 181 2.30 -4.59 -9.80
N PHE A 182 1.73 -5.58 -9.14
CA PHE A 182 1.10 -6.72 -9.83
C PHE A 182 -0.23 -6.36 -10.48
N VAL A 183 -1.19 -5.80 -9.75
CA VAL A 183 -2.53 -5.50 -10.29
C VAL A 183 -2.46 -4.35 -11.29
N GLY A 184 -1.71 -3.28 -10.97
CA GLY A 184 -1.50 -2.15 -11.87
C GLY A 184 -0.68 -2.54 -13.10
N GLY A 185 0.39 -3.31 -12.92
CA GLY A 185 1.26 -3.79 -13.99
C GLY A 185 0.52 -4.75 -14.93
N PHE A 186 -0.16 -5.76 -14.39
CA PHE A 186 -0.93 -6.72 -15.18
C PHE A 186 -2.08 -6.04 -15.94
N GLY A 187 -2.83 -5.17 -15.27
CA GLY A 187 -3.89 -4.38 -15.90
C GLY A 187 -3.37 -3.50 -17.05
N SER A 188 -2.23 -2.85 -16.86
CA SER A 188 -1.59 -2.02 -17.87
C SER A 188 -1.12 -2.84 -19.09
N ILE A 189 -0.55 -4.03 -18.87
CA ILE A 189 -0.14 -4.95 -19.95
C ILE A 189 -1.37 -5.40 -20.74
N CYS A 190 -2.44 -5.85 -20.08
CA CYS A 190 -3.66 -6.30 -20.73
C CYS A 190 -4.27 -5.18 -21.59
N CYS A 191 -4.40 -3.98 -21.06
CA CYS A 191 -4.88 -2.82 -21.79
C CYS A 191 -3.95 -2.46 -22.95
N GLY A 192 -2.64 -2.49 -22.73
CA GLY A 192 -1.64 -2.22 -23.77
C GLY A 192 -1.74 -3.19 -24.94
N ILE A 193 -1.84 -4.50 -24.66
CA ILE A 193 -2.01 -5.54 -25.69
C ILE A 193 -3.31 -5.34 -26.47
N LEU A 194 -4.44 -5.06 -25.81
CA LEU A 194 -5.71 -4.77 -26.49
C LEU A 194 -5.59 -3.58 -27.42
N LEU A 195 -4.94 -2.50 -27.02
CA LEU A 195 -4.70 -1.32 -27.86
C LEU A 195 -3.79 -1.64 -29.05
N LEU A 196 -2.78 -2.50 -28.86
CA LEU A 196 -1.91 -2.97 -29.94
C LEU A 196 -2.68 -3.80 -30.97
N ILE A 197 -3.57 -4.71 -30.52
CA ILE A 197 -4.42 -5.53 -31.41
C ILE A 197 -5.36 -4.63 -32.20
N ILE A 198 -6.09 -3.73 -31.54
CA ILE A 198 -7.02 -2.79 -32.21
C ILE A 198 -6.28 -1.89 -33.18
N GLY A 199 -5.15 -1.30 -32.75
CA GLY A 199 -4.30 -0.47 -33.58
C GLY A 199 -3.74 -1.21 -34.79
N GLY A 200 -3.35 -2.49 -34.62
CA GLY A 200 -2.91 -3.37 -35.69
C GLY A 200 -4.01 -3.67 -36.72
N ILE A 201 -5.21 -4.02 -36.25
CA ILE A 201 -6.37 -4.24 -37.14
C ILE A 201 -6.70 -2.96 -37.92
N MET A 202 -6.75 -1.80 -37.26
CA MET A 202 -6.98 -0.51 -37.92
C MET A 202 -5.89 -0.16 -38.94
N ALA A 203 -4.63 -0.50 -38.64
CA ALA A 203 -3.51 -0.28 -39.57
C ALA A 203 -3.61 -1.12 -40.84
N LEU A 204 -4.17 -2.33 -40.75
CA LEU A 204 -4.36 -3.23 -41.89
C LEU A 204 -5.63 -2.93 -42.69
N THR A 205 -6.71 -2.47 -42.03
CA THR A 205 -8.02 -2.31 -42.64
C THR A 205 -8.25 -0.89 -43.18
N MET A 206 -7.67 0.15 -42.56
CA MET A 206 -7.84 1.52 -42.98
C MET A 206 -6.80 1.89 -44.04
N LYS A 207 -7.24 2.09 -45.31
CA LYS A 207 -6.43 2.68 -46.36
C LYS A 207 -6.26 4.17 -46.08
N ASP A 208 -5.01 4.67 -46.13
CA ASP A 208 -4.76 6.10 -46.16
C ASP A 208 -5.37 6.66 -47.44
N ASN A 209 -6.45 7.42 -47.37
CA ASN A 209 -6.83 8.30 -48.43
C ASN A 209 -5.78 9.42 -48.49
N LYS A 210 -4.70 9.18 -49.21
CA LYS A 210 -3.86 10.29 -49.66
C LYS A 210 -4.74 11.17 -50.49
N GLN A 211 -5.21 12.30 -49.96
CA GLN A 211 -5.63 13.40 -50.79
C GLN A 211 -4.39 13.78 -51.62
N GLU A 212 -4.37 13.33 -52.87
CA GLU A 212 -3.47 13.91 -53.83
C GLU A 212 -3.86 15.38 -53.92
N VAL A 213 -3.05 16.24 -53.33
CA VAL A 213 -3.11 17.66 -53.56
C VAL A 213 -2.77 17.79 -55.04
N MET A 214 -3.84 17.85 -55.89
CA MET A 214 -3.67 18.23 -57.26
C MET A 214 -3.01 19.62 -57.27
N TYR A 215 -1.71 19.62 -57.52
CA TYR A 215 -0.99 20.83 -57.82
C TYR A 215 -1.52 21.32 -59.16
N SER A 216 -2.50 22.24 -59.13
CA SER A 216 -2.91 22.98 -60.31
C SER A 216 -1.72 23.83 -60.72
N PRO A 217 -1.11 23.61 -61.92
CA PRO A 217 -0.06 24.48 -62.36
C PRO A 217 -0.66 25.88 -62.56
N PRO A 218 0.10 26.95 -62.23
CA PRO A 218 -0.41 28.32 -62.48
C PRO A 218 -0.66 28.51 -63.94
N ALA A 219 -1.93 28.79 -64.31
CA ALA A 219 -2.34 29.13 -65.66
C ALA A 219 -1.58 30.38 -66.10
N GLY A 220 -0.73 30.17 -67.08
CA GLY A 220 -0.02 31.27 -67.76
C GLY A 220 -0.95 32.33 -68.25
N ASN A 221 -0.47 33.57 -68.20
CA ASN A 221 -1.07 34.79 -68.74
C ASN A 221 -1.74 34.56 -70.07
N GLN A 222 -3.06 34.73 -70.13
CA GLN A 222 -3.71 35.21 -71.33
C GLN A 222 -4.44 36.53 -71.03
N MET A 223 -3.86 37.64 -71.52
CA MET A 223 -4.56 38.88 -71.73
C MET A 223 -5.68 38.63 -72.75
N MET A 224 -6.89 39.03 -72.46
CA MET A 224 -7.72 39.87 -73.41
C MET A 224 -9.06 40.21 -72.74
N MET A 225 -9.23 41.51 -72.67
CA MET A 225 -10.37 42.39 -72.98
C MET A 225 -11.74 42.13 -72.33
N VAL A 226 -12.05 43.07 -71.46
CA VAL A 226 -13.19 44.03 -71.51
C VAL A 226 -14.57 43.46 -71.85
N ASN A 227 -15.46 43.40 -70.86
CA ASN A 227 -16.66 44.27 -70.82
C ASN A 227 -17.35 44.10 -69.42
N ASN A 228 -17.66 45.25 -68.88
CA ASN A 228 -18.44 45.55 -67.70
C ASN A 228 -19.95 45.38 -67.99
N PRO A 229 -20.89 45.55 -67.08
CA PRO A 229 -20.93 45.36 -65.63
C PRO A 229 -22.16 44.54 -65.19
N THR A 230 -22.18 43.95 -63.97
CA THR A 230 -23.39 44.01 -63.14
C THR A 230 -23.01 43.61 -61.68
N THR A 231 -23.22 44.58 -60.83
CA THR A 231 -23.18 44.49 -59.40
C THR A 231 -24.05 43.37 -58.84
N THR A 232 -23.45 42.47 -58.03
CA THR A 232 -24.22 41.77 -57.03
C THR A 232 -23.37 41.70 -55.76
N HIS A 233 -23.82 42.44 -54.77
CA HIS A 233 -23.32 42.40 -53.41
C HIS A 233 -23.42 40.95 -52.86
N MET A 234 -22.30 40.31 -52.52
CA MET A 234 -22.26 39.19 -51.58
C MET A 234 -21.58 39.72 -50.37
N SER A 235 -22.38 39.83 -49.30
CA SER A 235 -21.98 40.11 -47.94
C SER A 235 -21.04 39.04 -47.44
N SER A 236 -19.90 39.48 -46.90
CA SER A 236 -18.94 38.66 -46.15
C SER A 236 -19.61 38.06 -44.92
N PRO A 237 -19.36 36.79 -44.59
CA PRO A 237 -19.72 36.28 -43.26
C PRO A 237 -18.82 36.88 -42.20
N GLN A 238 -19.47 37.58 -41.29
CA GLN A 238 -18.88 38.11 -40.06
C GLN A 238 -18.52 36.95 -39.17
N PHE A 239 -17.23 36.77 -38.90
CA PHE A 239 -16.78 35.88 -37.82
C PHE A 239 -17.14 36.52 -36.49
N GLU A 240 -18.10 35.94 -35.78
CA GLU A 240 -18.34 36.22 -34.36
C GLU A 240 -17.20 35.66 -33.55
N GLU A 241 -16.52 36.53 -32.78
CA GLU A 241 -15.57 36.15 -31.74
C GLU A 241 -16.30 35.36 -30.64
N PRO A 242 -15.75 34.23 -30.15
CA PRO A 242 -16.35 33.54 -29.02
C PRO A 242 -16.13 34.34 -27.72
N ASN A 243 -17.26 34.63 -27.08
CA ASN A 243 -17.32 35.22 -25.73
C ASN A 243 -16.38 34.51 -24.73
N GLN A 244 -15.52 35.31 -24.14
CA GLN A 244 -14.78 34.93 -22.94
C GLN A 244 -15.77 34.58 -21.81
N TYR A 245 -15.84 33.32 -21.44
CA TYR A 245 -16.47 32.90 -20.17
C TYR A 245 -15.55 33.33 -19.04
N GLU A 246 -15.98 34.35 -18.29
CA GLU A 246 -15.43 34.68 -16.98
C GLU A 246 -15.51 33.43 -16.08
N MET A 247 -14.37 32.85 -15.76
CA MET A 247 -14.25 31.83 -14.72
C MET A 247 -14.31 32.55 -13.37
N ASN A 248 -15.49 32.53 -12.75
CA ASN A 248 -15.65 32.88 -11.34
C ASN A 248 -14.84 31.88 -10.49
N ALA A 249 -13.75 32.35 -9.91
CA ALA A 249 -12.99 31.63 -8.91
C ALA A 249 -13.86 31.39 -7.65
N PRO A 250 -13.87 30.18 -7.07
CA PRO A 250 -14.57 29.96 -5.81
C PRO A 250 -13.86 30.71 -4.68
N ALA A 251 -14.65 31.39 -3.86
CA ALA A 251 -14.22 32.12 -2.69
C ALA A 251 -13.43 31.20 -1.73
N THR A 252 -12.18 31.54 -1.48
CA THR A 252 -11.38 30.94 -0.40
C THR A 252 -12.01 31.30 0.93
N THR A 253 -12.65 30.31 1.56
CA THR A 253 -13.06 30.39 2.97
C THR A 253 -11.79 30.40 3.82
N ARG A 254 -11.45 31.54 4.37
CA ARG A 254 -10.41 31.68 5.42
C ARG A 254 -10.90 30.90 6.63
N MET A 255 -10.28 29.76 6.90
CA MET A 255 -10.36 29.12 8.22
C MET A 255 -9.63 30.03 9.22
N SER A 256 -10.38 30.55 10.19
CA SER A 256 -9.86 31.24 11.36
C SER A 256 -9.04 30.23 12.19
N GLN A 257 -7.75 30.55 12.42
CA GLN A 257 -6.92 29.83 13.38
C GLN A 257 -7.54 29.92 14.78
N PRO A 258 -7.59 28.79 15.52
CA PRO A 258 -7.91 28.84 16.94
C PRO A 258 -6.77 29.53 17.68
N SER A 259 -7.13 30.59 18.47
CA SER A 259 -6.22 31.25 19.37
C SER A 259 -5.91 30.33 20.56
N PHE A 260 -4.66 29.92 20.70
CA PHE A 260 -4.18 29.26 21.90
C PHE A 260 -4.15 30.26 23.07
N GLU A 261 -5.03 30.07 24.01
CA GLU A 261 -5.01 30.78 25.29
C GLU A 261 -3.85 30.23 26.12
N LYS A 262 -2.95 31.18 26.53
CA LYS A 262 -1.76 30.87 27.32
C LYS A 262 -2.20 30.44 28.74
N PRO A 263 -1.71 29.31 29.30
CA PRO A 263 -2.07 28.91 30.65
C PRO A 263 -1.58 29.95 31.69
N PRO A 264 -2.31 30.15 32.79
CA PRO A 264 -1.95 31.13 33.83
C PRO A 264 -0.68 30.68 34.55
N GLN A 265 0.29 31.58 34.63
CA GLN A 265 1.46 31.42 35.47
C GLN A 265 1.00 31.51 36.94
N GLY A 266 0.91 30.40 37.64
CA GLY A 266 0.79 30.32 39.06
C GLY A 266 2.15 30.59 39.70
N GLY A 267 2.27 31.73 40.36
CA GLY A 267 3.39 32.04 41.21
C GLY A 267 3.24 31.44 42.62
N LEU A 268 4.41 31.13 43.21
CA LEU A 268 4.76 30.76 44.60
C LEU A 268 4.58 29.30 44.96
#